data_d77ab39597400d000905784dfe028279
#
_entry.id   d77ab39597400d000905784dfe028279
#
_cell.length_a   1.000
_cell.length_b   1.000
_cell.length_c   1.000
_cell.angle_alpha   90.00
_cell.angle_beta   90.00
_cell.angle_gamma   90.00
#
_symmetry.space_group_name_H-M   'P 1'
#
loop_
_entity.id
_entity.type
_entity.pdbx_description
1 polymer ?
#
loop_
_entity_poly.entity_id
_entity_poly.type
_entity_poly.pdbx_seq_one_letter_code
_entity_poly.pdbx_strand_id
1 'polypeptide(L)'
;MLLDEIKKKAQDFYNKKIIPKLNEAIPNITDKVNEPINAFKIDNNNVKDDELDFDSIEDRPREIATVYGDYKNRNTKSCPHCGHIFDEPPTRGRKCPECGNQFYIRSNNRLFASDLLKPQDAVAADCFSHMLNMPDFNITVDFARNILESRRKSFPVEPASRDVIWDIMRRFPDTLSNDPLRMIKAVERLEHLVAIYENDCGRDPRSLLESSVENNIAYCKLMIMLNNPGQDYLYVSSNSCCEICRSRYGKKIKIKDAEEKMPVPFKDCQNKLHPKDKYNFCLAKYTWSEPPIL
;
A
#
# COMPACT_ATOMS: atom_id res chain seq x y z
N MET A 1 -12.30 13.17 31.62
CA MET A 1 -13.63 12.53 31.44
C MET A 1 -14.05 12.48 29.97
N LEU A 2 -14.38 13.60 29.29
CA LEU A 2 -14.79 13.55 27.86
C LEU A 2 -13.70 13.04 26.93
N LEU A 3 -12.46 13.49 27.11
CA LEU A 3 -11.32 13.07 26.29
C LEU A 3 -11.01 11.58 26.44
N ASP A 4 -11.14 11.05 27.65
CA ASP A 4 -10.89 9.63 27.93
C ASP A 4 -11.97 8.74 27.34
N GLU A 5 -13.23 9.20 27.33
CA GLU A 5 -14.33 8.52 26.66
C GLU A 5 -14.16 8.48 25.15
N ILE A 6 -13.70 9.58 24.55
CA ILE A 6 -13.39 9.68 23.12
C ILE A 6 -12.24 8.73 22.76
N LYS A 7 -11.16 8.72 23.53
CA LYS A 7 -10.04 7.79 23.33
C LYS A 7 -10.49 6.34 23.40
N LYS A 8 -11.37 6.01 24.38
CA LYS A 8 -11.93 4.68 24.52
C LYS A 8 -12.78 4.29 23.31
N LYS A 9 -13.67 5.18 22.83
CA LYS A 9 -14.50 4.94 21.62
C LYS A 9 -13.64 4.76 20.38
N ALA A 10 -12.58 5.55 20.23
CA ALA A 10 -11.64 5.43 19.11
C ALA A 10 -10.88 4.10 19.17
N GLN A 11 -10.40 3.69 20.33
CA GLN A 11 -9.73 2.41 20.53
C GLN A 11 -10.67 1.22 20.28
N ASP A 12 -11.93 1.31 20.76
CA ASP A 12 -12.95 0.30 20.50
C ASP A 12 -13.29 0.20 19.01
N PHE A 13 -13.37 1.32 18.28
CA PHE A 13 -13.58 1.35 16.85
C PHE A 13 -12.40 0.69 16.12
N TYR A 14 -11.19 1.08 16.47
CA TYR A 14 -9.97 0.52 15.91
C TYR A 14 -9.92 -1.01 16.09
N ASN A 15 -10.11 -1.50 17.31
CA ASN A 15 -10.05 -2.92 17.62
C ASN A 15 -11.17 -3.72 16.96
N LYS A 16 -12.39 -3.17 16.86
CA LYS A 16 -13.58 -3.90 16.38
C LYS A 16 -13.79 -3.79 14.88
N LYS A 17 -13.30 -2.74 14.23
CA LYS A 17 -13.58 -2.46 12.81
C LYS A 17 -12.35 -2.47 11.93
N ILE A 18 -11.23 -1.92 12.40
CA ILE A 18 -10.03 -1.77 11.60
C ILE A 18 -9.19 -3.03 11.61
N ILE A 19 -8.85 -3.55 12.79
CA ILE A 19 -8.04 -4.79 12.91
C ILE A 19 -8.68 -5.98 12.18
N PRO A 20 -10.00 -6.29 12.36
CA PRO A 20 -10.60 -7.39 11.61
C PRO A 20 -10.54 -7.20 10.09
N LYS A 21 -10.83 -5.98 9.58
CA LYS A 21 -10.75 -5.71 8.13
C LYS A 21 -9.33 -5.82 7.58
N LEU A 22 -8.33 -5.35 8.31
CA LEU A 22 -6.92 -5.54 7.92
C LEU A 22 -6.58 -7.03 7.85
N ASN A 23 -7.14 -7.85 8.73
CA ASN A 23 -6.95 -9.29 8.73
C ASN A 23 -7.74 -10.00 7.61
N GLU A 24 -8.93 -9.52 7.25
CA GLU A 24 -9.78 -10.06 6.17
C GLU A 24 -9.28 -9.67 4.77
N ALA A 25 -8.81 -8.44 4.60
CA ALA A 25 -8.32 -7.92 3.31
C ALA A 25 -7.07 -8.65 2.80
N ILE A 26 -6.43 -9.44 3.65
CA ILE A 26 -5.25 -10.22 3.33
C ILE A 26 -5.67 -11.68 3.35
N PRO A 27 -5.71 -12.37 2.19
CA PRO A 27 -6.06 -13.78 2.15
C PRO A 27 -5.19 -14.52 3.15
N ASN A 28 -5.83 -15.28 4.03
CA ASN A 28 -5.19 -16.10 5.06
C ASN A 28 -4.23 -17.07 4.40
N ILE A 29 -2.97 -16.68 4.29
CA ILE A 29 -1.89 -17.57 3.85
C ILE A 29 -1.71 -18.71 4.88
N THR A 30 -2.10 -18.47 6.15
CA THR A 30 -2.01 -19.46 7.22
C THR A 30 -2.92 -20.67 7.02
N ASP A 31 -4.07 -20.53 6.37
CA ASP A 31 -4.98 -21.67 6.16
C ASP A 31 -4.56 -22.59 5.00
N LYS A 32 -3.72 -22.09 4.07
CA LYS A 32 -3.15 -22.91 2.97
C LYS A 32 -1.87 -23.67 3.35
N VAL A 33 -1.25 -23.35 4.48
CA VAL A 33 -0.01 -24.03 4.92
C VAL A 33 -0.25 -25.43 5.47
N ASN A 34 -1.51 -25.78 5.79
CA ASN A 34 -1.87 -27.10 6.33
C ASN A 34 -2.33 -28.10 5.26
N GLU A 35 -2.38 -27.74 3.98
CA GLU A 35 -2.59 -28.70 2.91
C GLU A 35 -1.26 -29.33 2.47
N PRO A 36 -1.20 -30.67 2.32
CA PRO A 36 0.04 -31.34 1.92
C PRO A 36 0.48 -30.89 0.53
N ILE A 37 1.75 -30.54 0.39
CA ILE A 37 2.47 -30.01 -0.79
C ILE A 37 2.29 -30.83 -2.09
N ASN A 38 1.57 -31.95 -2.07
CA ASN A 38 1.43 -32.87 -3.19
C ASN A 38 0.29 -32.57 -4.20
N ALA A 39 -0.45 -31.47 -4.06
CA ALA A 39 -1.62 -31.17 -4.88
C ALA A 39 -1.40 -30.21 -6.07
N PHE A 40 -0.22 -29.65 -6.26
CA PHE A 40 0.06 -28.75 -7.39
C PHE A 40 0.83 -29.46 -8.51
N LYS A 41 0.11 -30.25 -9.33
CA LYS A 41 0.52 -30.52 -10.72
C LYS A 41 -0.02 -29.38 -11.58
N ILE A 42 0.88 -28.48 -11.99
CA ILE A 42 0.55 -27.45 -12.99
C ILE A 42 0.59 -28.11 -14.36
N ASP A 43 -0.57 -28.16 -15.00
CA ASP A 43 -0.70 -28.59 -16.40
C ASP A 43 -0.26 -27.41 -17.30
N ASN A 44 0.94 -27.51 -17.88
CA ASN A 44 1.62 -26.46 -18.65
C ASN A 44 1.07 -26.24 -20.08
N ASN A 45 -0.13 -26.66 -20.41
CA ASN A 45 -0.58 -26.72 -21.82
C ASN A 45 -1.68 -25.74 -22.22
N ASN A 46 -1.89 -24.60 -21.56
CA ASN A 46 -2.78 -23.56 -22.12
C ASN A 46 -2.58 -22.19 -21.45
N VAL A 47 -1.46 -21.53 -21.70
CA VAL A 47 -1.31 -20.10 -21.34
C VAL A 47 -1.33 -19.30 -22.66
N LYS A 48 -2.37 -18.51 -22.87
CA LYS A 48 -2.40 -17.46 -23.90
C LYS A 48 -1.63 -16.25 -23.37
N ASP A 49 -0.72 -15.74 -24.21
CA ASP A 49 0.32 -14.74 -23.91
C ASP A 49 -0.16 -13.32 -23.55
N ASP A 50 -1.40 -13.07 -23.15
CA ASP A 50 -1.93 -11.71 -23.04
C ASP A 50 -2.31 -11.22 -21.61
N GLU A 51 -2.14 -12.02 -20.57
CA GLU A 51 -2.29 -11.56 -19.19
C GLU A 51 -0.98 -11.79 -18.44
N LEU A 52 -0.25 -10.70 -18.18
CA LEU A 52 0.81 -10.68 -17.18
C LEU A 52 0.16 -10.99 -15.82
N ASP A 53 0.09 -12.27 -15.48
CA ASP A 53 -0.33 -12.74 -14.16
C ASP A 53 0.72 -12.33 -13.13
N PHE A 54 0.49 -11.17 -12.50
CA PHE A 54 1.35 -10.63 -11.45
C PHE A 54 1.22 -11.40 -10.13
N ASP A 55 0.30 -12.34 -10.03
CA ASP A 55 0.06 -13.16 -8.84
C ASP A 55 0.89 -14.45 -8.81
N SER A 56 1.65 -14.75 -9.85
CA SER A 56 2.58 -15.86 -9.81
C SER A 56 3.65 -15.60 -8.76
N ILE A 57 3.63 -16.37 -7.67
CA ILE A 57 4.73 -16.46 -6.71
C ILE A 57 5.92 -16.97 -7.52
N GLU A 58 6.83 -16.05 -7.92
CA GLU A 58 8.11 -16.47 -8.48
C GLU A 58 8.85 -17.25 -7.37
N ASP A 59 8.91 -18.56 -7.49
CA ASP A 59 9.79 -19.40 -6.69
C ASP A 59 11.23 -18.94 -6.88
N ARG A 60 11.74 -18.13 -5.95
CA ARG A 60 13.13 -17.68 -5.95
C ARG A 60 13.93 -18.55 -4.99
N PRO A 61 14.97 -19.25 -5.44
CA PRO A 61 15.86 -19.96 -4.53
C PRO A 61 16.43 -18.99 -3.47
N ARG A 62 16.49 -19.40 -2.23
CA ARG A 62 17.06 -18.60 -1.13
C ARG A 62 18.48 -18.10 -1.38
N GLU A 63 19.24 -18.78 -2.20
CA GLU A 63 20.60 -18.40 -2.59
C GLU A 63 20.66 -17.10 -3.39
N ILE A 64 19.55 -16.68 -4.04
CA ILE A 64 19.42 -15.39 -4.71
C ILE A 64 18.90 -14.30 -3.75
N ALA A 65 18.64 -14.65 -2.52
CA ALA A 65 18.03 -13.86 -1.47
C ALA A 65 18.90 -12.70 -0.92
N THR A 66 20.03 -12.40 -1.51
CA THR A 66 20.79 -11.16 -1.26
C THR A 66 20.06 -9.90 -1.77
N VAL A 67 18.84 -10.07 -2.28
CA VAL A 67 18.03 -8.95 -2.76
C VAL A 67 17.66 -7.99 -1.63
N TYR A 68 17.45 -8.53 -0.41
CA TYR A 68 17.11 -7.71 0.74
C TYR A 68 18.28 -7.68 1.72
N GLY A 69 18.76 -6.50 2.07
CA GLY A 69 19.36 -6.35 3.39
C GLY A 69 20.82 -6.02 3.56
N ASP A 70 21.73 -6.08 2.62
CA ASP A 70 23.08 -5.52 2.86
C ASP A 70 23.30 -4.21 2.09
N TYR A 71 23.05 -3.11 2.79
CA TYR A 71 23.23 -1.77 2.20
C TYR A 71 24.70 -1.37 2.03
N LYS A 72 25.63 -2.10 2.60
CA LYS A 72 27.06 -1.77 2.50
C LYS A 72 27.69 -2.34 1.23
N ASN A 73 27.17 -3.46 0.73
CA ASN A 73 27.67 -4.15 -0.45
C ASN A 73 26.59 -4.21 -1.55
N ARG A 74 26.10 -3.06 -1.97
CA ARG A 74 25.00 -2.99 -2.95
C ARG A 74 25.46 -3.46 -4.32
N ASN A 75 24.64 -4.31 -4.93
CA ASN A 75 24.82 -4.67 -6.32
C ASN A 75 24.38 -3.51 -7.24
N THR A 76 25.34 -2.95 -7.96
CA THR A 76 25.12 -1.85 -8.91
C THR A 76 25.36 -2.25 -10.36
N LYS A 77 25.75 -3.51 -10.60
CA LYS A 77 26.25 -3.97 -11.91
C LYS A 77 25.54 -5.18 -12.50
N SER A 78 24.70 -5.88 -11.74
CA SER A 78 24.04 -7.09 -12.24
C SER A 78 22.60 -6.84 -12.63
N CYS A 79 22.21 -7.38 -13.79
CA CYS A 79 20.81 -7.37 -14.22
C CYS A 79 19.93 -8.14 -13.21
N PRO A 80 18.81 -7.58 -12.72
CA PRO A 80 17.96 -8.25 -11.73
C PRO A 80 17.15 -9.42 -12.32
N HIS A 81 17.15 -9.60 -13.65
CA HIS A 81 16.41 -10.67 -14.32
C HIS A 81 17.28 -11.88 -14.69
N CYS A 82 18.47 -11.65 -15.23
CA CYS A 82 19.31 -12.72 -15.76
C CYS A 82 20.73 -12.77 -15.15
N GLY A 83 21.07 -11.84 -14.25
CA GLY A 83 22.39 -11.79 -13.64
C GLY A 83 23.51 -11.25 -14.55
N HIS A 84 23.22 -10.85 -15.82
CA HIS A 84 24.22 -10.26 -16.72
C HIS A 84 24.96 -9.10 -16.02
N ILE A 85 26.28 -9.15 -16.04
CA ILE A 85 27.14 -8.13 -15.42
C ILE A 85 27.48 -7.07 -16.46
N PHE A 86 27.15 -5.82 -16.15
CA PHE A 86 27.50 -4.69 -16.99
C PHE A 86 28.95 -4.27 -16.75
N ASP A 87 29.67 -3.91 -17.79
CA ASP A 87 31.06 -3.43 -17.70
C ASP A 87 31.13 -2.19 -16.78
N GLU A 88 30.19 -1.26 -16.97
CA GLU A 88 30.01 -0.10 -16.10
C GLU A 88 28.62 -0.10 -15.44
N PRO A 89 28.51 0.38 -14.19
CA PRO A 89 27.21 0.54 -13.55
C PRO A 89 26.25 1.37 -14.40
N PRO A 90 25.06 0.88 -14.74
CA PRO A 90 24.08 1.67 -15.45
C PRO A 90 23.68 2.92 -14.65
N THR A 91 23.59 4.07 -15.32
CA THR A 91 23.19 5.36 -14.70
C THR A 91 21.72 5.66 -14.84
N ARG A 92 20.97 4.91 -15.68
CA ARG A 92 19.53 5.05 -15.91
C ARG A 92 18.88 3.69 -16.17
N GLY A 93 17.60 3.61 -15.87
CA GLY A 93 16.78 2.43 -16.19
C GLY A 93 16.74 2.18 -17.70
N ARG A 94 16.92 0.93 -18.14
CA ARG A 94 16.92 0.52 -19.54
C ARG A 94 16.61 -0.97 -19.68
N LYS A 95 16.46 -1.43 -20.90
CA LYS A 95 16.41 -2.87 -21.19
C LYS A 95 17.79 -3.49 -21.08
N CYS A 96 17.85 -4.68 -20.50
CA CYS A 96 19.08 -5.46 -20.46
C CYS A 96 19.46 -5.92 -21.88
N PRO A 97 20.72 -5.76 -22.32
CA PRO A 97 21.13 -6.19 -23.67
C PRO A 97 21.07 -7.71 -23.83
N GLU A 98 21.22 -8.48 -22.75
CA GLU A 98 21.25 -9.93 -22.79
C GLU A 98 19.84 -10.55 -22.80
N CYS A 99 18.97 -10.16 -21.85
CA CYS A 99 17.64 -10.76 -21.71
C CYS A 99 16.49 -9.89 -22.23
N GLY A 100 16.76 -8.64 -22.66
CA GLY A 100 15.75 -7.70 -23.17
C GLY A 100 14.81 -7.11 -22.12
N ASN A 101 14.81 -7.60 -20.88
CA ASN A 101 13.90 -7.16 -19.82
C ASN A 101 14.25 -5.78 -19.30
N GLN A 102 13.19 -5.00 -18.96
CA GLN A 102 13.34 -3.67 -18.40
C GLN A 102 13.76 -3.75 -16.93
N PHE A 103 14.71 -2.90 -16.53
CA PHE A 103 15.04 -2.64 -15.13
C PHE A 103 15.08 -1.14 -14.85
N TYR A 104 14.99 -0.78 -13.57
CA TYR A 104 15.05 0.58 -13.05
C TYR A 104 16.17 0.72 -12.03
N ILE A 105 16.62 1.94 -11.80
CA ILE A 105 17.67 2.24 -10.83
C ILE A 105 17.05 3.00 -9.67
N ARG A 106 17.34 2.55 -8.44
CA ARG A 106 16.93 3.15 -7.17
C ARG A 106 18.08 3.14 -6.17
N SER A 107 19.05 4.03 -6.39
CA SER A 107 20.29 4.09 -5.60
C SER A 107 20.05 4.42 -4.12
N ASN A 108 18.96 5.11 -3.80
CA ASN A 108 18.62 5.51 -2.42
C ASN A 108 17.59 4.59 -1.76
N ASN A 109 17.22 3.47 -2.41
CA ASN A 109 16.30 2.55 -1.78
C ASN A 109 16.93 1.93 -0.51
N ARG A 110 16.12 1.61 0.49
CA ARG A 110 16.56 0.98 1.74
C ARG A 110 15.91 -0.39 1.95
N LEU A 111 15.13 -0.84 0.99
CA LEU A 111 14.46 -2.13 1.05
C LEU A 111 15.32 -3.24 0.41
N PHE A 112 15.99 -2.95 -0.71
CA PHE A 112 16.75 -3.92 -1.49
C PHE A 112 18.26 -3.68 -1.41
N ALA A 113 19.04 -4.75 -1.48
CA ALA A 113 20.49 -4.71 -1.54
C ALA A 113 21.04 -4.39 -2.95
N SER A 114 20.18 -4.25 -3.95
CA SER A 114 20.52 -3.87 -5.32
C SER A 114 19.98 -2.50 -5.67
N ASP A 115 20.75 -1.74 -6.46
CA ASP A 115 20.28 -0.49 -7.08
C ASP A 115 19.49 -0.78 -8.35
N LEU A 116 19.77 -1.90 -9.02
CA LEU A 116 19.08 -2.33 -10.23
C LEU A 116 17.91 -3.22 -9.82
N LEU A 117 16.69 -2.76 -10.10
CA LEU A 117 15.46 -3.39 -9.65
C LEU A 117 14.55 -3.75 -10.82
N LYS A 118 13.85 -4.87 -10.71
CA LYS A 118 12.70 -5.19 -11.58
C LYS A 118 11.63 -4.10 -11.44
N PRO A 119 10.73 -3.93 -12.42
CA PRO A 119 9.70 -2.88 -12.36
C PRO A 119 8.90 -2.86 -11.05
N GLN A 120 8.41 -4.00 -10.60
CA GLN A 120 7.62 -4.12 -9.35
C GLN A 120 8.46 -3.81 -8.10
N ASP A 121 9.71 -4.26 -8.06
CA ASP A 121 10.61 -4.00 -6.94
C ASP A 121 10.97 -2.50 -6.87
N ALA A 122 11.06 -1.82 -8.03
CA ALA A 122 11.27 -0.37 -8.07
C ALA A 122 10.08 0.40 -7.49
N VAL A 123 8.85 0.00 -7.82
CA VAL A 123 7.63 0.58 -7.23
C VAL A 123 7.56 0.30 -5.73
N ALA A 124 7.93 -0.90 -5.29
CA ALA A 124 7.99 -1.23 -3.87
C ALA A 124 9.04 -0.41 -3.12
N ALA A 125 10.20 -0.18 -3.73
CA ALA A 125 11.25 0.68 -3.16
C ALA A 125 10.78 2.13 -3.00
N ASP A 126 10.06 2.65 -3.99
CA ASP A 126 9.48 3.99 -3.96
C ASP A 126 8.40 4.08 -2.85
N CYS A 127 7.48 3.12 -2.79
CA CYS A 127 6.46 3.04 -1.74
C CYS A 127 7.09 2.99 -0.34
N PHE A 128 8.08 2.12 -0.13
CA PHE A 128 8.78 2.02 1.14
C PHE A 128 9.53 3.30 1.51
N SER A 129 10.14 3.97 0.53
CA SER A 129 10.79 5.27 0.76
C SER A 129 9.79 6.33 1.21
N HIS A 130 8.59 6.34 0.66
CA HIS A 130 7.51 7.21 1.13
C HIS A 130 7.10 6.87 2.58
N MET A 131 6.96 5.60 2.93
CA MET A 131 6.65 5.17 4.30
C MET A 131 7.69 5.66 5.31
N LEU A 132 8.99 5.53 4.98
CA LEU A 132 10.10 5.99 5.82
C LEU A 132 10.13 7.50 6.06
N ASN A 133 9.68 8.28 5.06
CA ASN A 133 9.71 9.74 5.10
C ASN A 133 8.44 10.36 5.72
N MET A 134 7.44 9.56 6.07
CA MET A 134 6.22 10.08 6.71
C MET A 134 6.36 10.10 8.22
N PRO A 135 6.31 11.28 8.86
CA PRO A 135 6.53 11.41 10.31
C PRO A 135 5.47 10.72 11.16
N ASP A 136 4.27 10.51 10.60
CA ASP A 136 3.18 9.80 11.28
C ASP A 136 3.39 8.27 11.28
N PHE A 137 4.29 7.77 10.41
CA PHE A 137 4.59 6.36 10.31
C PHE A 137 5.89 6.08 11.06
N ASN A 138 5.79 5.45 12.18
CA ASN A 138 6.99 5.01 12.92
C ASN A 138 7.62 3.75 12.24
N ILE A 139 7.62 3.73 10.91
CA ILE A 139 8.19 2.65 10.10
C ILE A 139 9.67 2.92 9.93
N THR A 140 10.49 1.98 10.39
CA THR A 140 11.95 2.04 10.26
C THR A 140 12.45 0.93 9.34
N VAL A 141 13.68 1.08 8.87
CA VAL A 141 14.35 0.02 8.09
C VAL A 141 14.45 -1.28 8.92
N ASP A 142 14.71 -1.19 10.22
CA ASP A 142 14.79 -2.36 11.09
C ASP A 142 13.43 -3.03 11.28
N PHE A 143 12.35 -2.27 11.34
CA PHE A 143 11.00 -2.81 11.35
C PHE A 143 10.71 -3.64 10.09
N ALA A 144 10.99 -3.09 8.91
CA ALA A 144 10.80 -3.80 7.64
C ALA A 144 11.71 -5.03 7.53
N ARG A 145 12.96 -4.94 8.01
CA ARG A 145 13.89 -6.06 8.05
C ARG A 145 13.39 -7.19 8.95
N ASN A 146 12.85 -6.88 10.12
CA ASN A 146 12.28 -7.88 11.02
C ASN A 146 11.08 -8.61 10.39
N ILE A 147 10.25 -7.90 9.64
CA ILE A 147 9.14 -8.51 8.88
C ILE A 147 9.70 -9.48 7.84
N LEU A 148 10.67 -9.04 7.05
CA LEU A 148 11.29 -9.84 6.02
C LEU A 148 11.94 -11.11 6.58
N GLU A 149 12.74 -11.00 7.64
CA GLU A 149 13.38 -12.13 8.28
C GLU A 149 12.35 -13.10 8.89
N SER A 150 11.25 -12.59 9.43
CA SER A 150 10.15 -13.41 9.91
C SER A 150 9.53 -14.23 8.77
N ARG A 151 9.29 -13.62 7.60
CA ARG A 151 8.78 -14.32 6.42
C ARG A 151 9.76 -15.37 5.91
N ARG A 152 11.02 -15.04 5.77
CA ARG A 152 12.06 -15.97 5.34
C ARG A 152 12.17 -17.21 6.22
N LYS A 153 11.94 -17.04 7.52
CA LYS A 153 11.91 -18.18 8.47
C LYS A 153 10.66 -19.04 8.30
N SER A 154 9.55 -18.45 7.90
CA SER A 154 8.24 -19.13 7.80
C SER A 154 8.02 -19.81 6.44
N PHE A 155 8.69 -19.35 5.38
CA PHE A 155 8.48 -19.83 4.02
C PHE A 155 9.80 -20.22 3.34
N PRO A 156 9.82 -21.28 2.52
CA PRO A 156 11.03 -21.75 1.83
C PRO A 156 11.45 -20.87 0.65
N VAL A 157 10.56 -19.97 0.20
CA VAL A 157 10.77 -19.08 -0.94
C VAL A 157 11.07 -17.66 -0.49
N GLU A 158 11.80 -16.90 -1.32
CA GLU A 158 12.02 -15.47 -1.06
C GLU A 158 10.71 -14.71 -1.20
N PRO A 159 10.32 -13.86 -0.23
CA PRO A 159 9.07 -13.11 -0.32
C PRO A 159 9.08 -12.14 -1.50
N ALA A 160 7.97 -12.06 -2.21
CA ALA A 160 7.76 -11.02 -3.20
C ALA A 160 7.71 -9.64 -2.55
N SER A 161 8.12 -8.60 -3.27
CA SER A 161 8.10 -7.22 -2.76
C SER A 161 6.71 -6.79 -2.29
N ARG A 162 5.66 -7.25 -2.98
CA ARG A 162 4.27 -7.04 -2.59
C ARG A 162 3.98 -7.54 -1.18
N ASP A 163 4.38 -8.77 -0.90
CA ASP A 163 4.13 -9.40 0.40
C ASP A 163 4.79 -8.62 1.54
N VAL A 164 5.99 -8.10 1.31
CA VAL A 164 6.70 -7.28 2.29
C VAL A 164 5.95 -5.96 2.54
N ILE A 165 5.51 -5.28 1.49
CA ILE A 165 4.73 -4.04 1.61
C ILE A 165 3.42 -4.28 2.37
N TRP A 166 2.70 -5.35 2.05
CA TRP A 166 1.45 -5.71 2.74
C TRP A 166 1.66 -6.10 4.20
N ASP A 167 2.74 -6.83 4.51
CA ASP A 167 3.06 -7.16 5.90
C ASP A 167 3.50 -5.95 6.71
N ILE A 168 4.20 -4.99 6.08
CA ILE A 168 4.47 -3.69 6.71
C ILE A 168 3.15 -3.00 7.05
N MET A 169 2.20 -2.94 6.12
CA MET A 169 0.88 -2.33 6.34
C MET A 169 0.11 -3.04 7.47
N ARG A 170 0.15 -4.38 7.50
CA ARG A 170 -0.54 -5.18 8.52
C ARG A 170 0.01 -4.96 9.93
N ARG A 171 1.35 -4.93 10.06
CA ARG A 171 2.03 -4.84 11.36
C ARG A 171 2.32 -3.41 11.81
N PHE A 172 2.12 -2.46 10.92
CA PHE A 172 2.33 -1.05 11.23
C PHE A 172 1.56 -0.56 12.46
N PRO A 173 0.28 -0.93 12.70
CA PRO A 173 -0.44 -0.50 13.89
C PRO A 173 0.28 -0.80 15.21
N ASP A 174 1.07 -1.89 15.26
CA ASP A 174 1.84 -2.28 16.44
C ASP A 174 2.97 -1.29 16.78
N THR A 175 3.35 -0.42 15.83
CA THR A 175 4.41 0.59 16.00
C THR A 175 3.91 1.93 16.48
N LEU A 176 2.58 2.14 16.46
CA LEU A 176 1.98 3.43 16.80
C LEU A 176 1.84 3.64 18.29
N SER A 177 1.93 4.91 18.70
CA SER A 177 1.62 5.32 20.06
C SER A 177 0.12 5.11 20.35
N ASN A 178 -0.24 4.96 21.64
CA ASN A 178 -1.62 4.77 22.10
C ASN A 178 -2.54 6.01 21.90
N ASP A 179 -2.28 6.84 20.90
CA ASP A 179 -3.15 7.95 20.51
C ASP A 179 -4.07 7.52 19.36
N PRO A 180 -5.38 7.26 19.65
CA PRO A 180 -6.30 6.74 18.64
C PRO A 180 -6.52 7.65 17.43
N LEU A 181 -6.42 8.97 17.59
CA LEU A 181 -6.56 9.92 16.49
C LEU A 181 -5.38 9.81 15.51
N ARG A 182 -4.17 9.74 16.06
CA ARG A 182 -2.95 9.53 15.25
C ARG A 182 -2.99 8.17 14.57
N MET A 183 -3.43 7.13 15.28
CA MET A 183 -3.54 5.77 14.73
C MET A 183 -4.48 5.72 13.53
N ILE A 184 -5.72 6.20 13.66
CA ILE A 184 -6.71 6.18 12.57
C ILE A 184 -6.19 6.99 11.38
N LYS A 185 -5.61 8.16 11.64
CA LYS A 185 -5.06 9.01 10.58
C LYS A 185 -3.86 8.38 9.87
N ALA A 186 -3.01 7.71 10.60
CA ALA A 186 -1.86 7.03 10.05
C ALA A 186 -2.28 5.80 9.21
N VAL A 187 -3.27 5.03 9.68
CA VAL A 187 -3.82 3.89 8.90
C VAL A 187 -4.48 4.39 7.61
N GLU A 188 -5.33 5.42 7.67
CA GLU A 188 -5.94 6.05 6.47
C GLU A 188 -4.87 6.39 5.41
N ARG A 189 -3.79 7.04 5.86
CA ARG A 189 -2.71 7.46 4.94
C ARG A 189 -1.91 6.29 4.40
N LEU A 190 -1.67 5.26 5.22
CA LEU A 190 -0.92 4.08 4.79
C LEU A 190 -1.71 3.26 3.77
N GLU A 191 -3.01 3.05 4.00
CA GLU A 191 -3.89 2.36 3.04
C GLU A 191 -3.94 3.11 1.71
N HIS A 192 -4.02 4.44 1.75
CA HIS A 192 -3.96 5.26 0.55
C HIS A 192 -2.62 5.12 -0.19
N LEU A 193 -1.50 5.08 0.53
CA LEU A 193 -0.17 4.88 -0.06
C LEU A 193 -0.03 3.49 -0.68
N VAL A 194 -0.55 2.45 -0.02
CA VAL A 194 -0.54 1.09 -0.57
C VAL A 194 -1.51 0.97 -1.76
N ALA A 195 -2.62 1.73 -1.77
CA ALA A 195 -3.48 1.82 -2.94
C ALA A 195 -2.75 2.41 -4.16
N ILE A 196 -1.91 3.44 -3.96
CA ILE A 196 -1.04 3.98 -5.01
C ILE A 196 -0.08 2.88 -5.50
N TYR A 197 0.57 2.18 -4.59
CA TYR A 197 1.46 1.07 -4.92
C TYR A 197 0.76 -0.01 -5.76
N GLU A 198 -0.43 -0.45 -5.38
CA GLU A 198 -1.21 -1.44 -6.13
C GLU A 198 -1.58 -0.92 -7.53
N ASN A 199 -2.01 0.35 -7.64
CA ASN A 199 -2.30 0.98 -8.94
C ASN A 199 -1.07 1.04 -9.84
N ASP A 200 0.08 1.45 -9.32
CA ASP A 200 1.35 1.55 -10.06
C ASP A 200 1.86 0.17 -10.52
N CYS A 201 1.46 -0.89 -9.81
CA CYS A 201 1.69 -2.27 -10.22
C CYS A 201 0.60 -2.81 -11.17
N GLY A 202 -0.34 -1.99 -11.63
CA GLY A 202 -1.43 -2.39 -12.54
C GLY A 202 -2.56 -3.20 -11.89
N ARG A 203 -2.62 -3.22 -10.55
CA ARG A 203 -3.67 -3.91 -9.77
C ARG A 203 -4.77 -2.95 -9.35
N ASP A 204 -5.95 -3.50 -9.04
CA ASP A 204 -7.12 -2.71 -8.65
C ASP A 204 -6.96 -2.12 -7.24
N PRO A 205 -6.91 -0.78 -7.07
CA PRO A 205 -6.74 -0.14 -5.78
C PRO A 205 -8.06 0.10 -5.03
N ARG A 206 -9.23 -0.25 -5.60
CA ARG A 206 -10.54 0.22 -5.10
C ARG A 206 -10.81 -0.20 -3.67
N SER A 207 -10.56 -1.44 -3.31
CA SER A 207 -10.80 -1.92 -1.94
C SER A 207 -9.99 -1.18 -0.87
N LEU A 208 -8.74 -0.84 -1.20
CA LEU A 208 -7.89 -0.03 -0.31
C LEU A 208 -8.35 1.42 -0.22
N LEU A 209 -8.82 1.99 -1.33
CA LEU A 209 -9.39 3.34 -1.34
C LEU A 209 -10.68 3.41 -0.52
N GLU A 210 -11.55 2.41 -0.62
CA GLU A 210 -12.77 2.31 0.19
C GLU A 210 -12.43 2.18 1.69
N SER A 211 -11.50 1.32 2.06
CA SER A 211 -11.02 1.17 3.44
C SER A 211 -10.40 2.47 3.97
N SER A 212 -9.57 3.12 3.17
CA SER A 212 -8.97 4.42 3.52
C SER A 212 -10.04 5.49 3.78
N VAL A 213 -11.13 5.51 2.99
CA VAL A 213 -12.26 6.46 3.20
C VAL A 213 -13.05 6.11 4.46
N GLU A 214 -13.28 4.85 4.78
CA GLU A 214 -13.91 4.45 6.05
C GLU A 214 -13.12 4.97 7.25
N ASN A 215 -11.80 4.83 7.23
CA ASN A 215 -10.90 5.36 8.26
C ASN A 215 -10.92 6.90 8.29
N ASN A 216 -11.03 7.53 7.14
CA ASN A 216 -11.18 8.97 7.03
C ASN A 216 -12.51 9.46 7.65
N ILE A 217 -13.63 8.78 7.42
CA ILE A 217 -14.92 9.10 8.06
C ILE A 217 -14.80 8.97 9.58
N ALA A 218 -14.19 7.89 10.07
CA ALA A 218 -13.98 7.69 11.50
C ALA A 218 -13.14 8.81 12.13
N TYR A 219 -12.06 9.19 11.49
CA TYR A 219 -11.25 10.33 11.90
C TYR A 219 -12.06 11.63 11.95
N CYS A 220 -12.82 11.93 10.89
CA CYS A 220 -13.66 13.13 10.85
C CYS A 220 -14.73 13.16 11.96
N LYS A 221 -15.37 12.01 12.26
CA LYS A 221 -16.34 11.91 13.37
C LYS A 221 -15.70 12.24 14.70
N LEU A 222 -14.51 11.75 14.97
CA LEU A 222 -13.78 12.07 16.22
C LEU A 222 -13.42 13.56 16.27
N MET A 223 -12.98 14.14 15.16
CA MET A 223 -12.68 15.56 15.08
C MET A 223 -13.93 16.45 15.29
N ILE A 224 -15.09 16.04 14.78
CA ILE A 224 -16.38 16.71 15.02
C ILE A 224 -16.74 16.63 16.50
N MET A 225 -16.64 15.45 17.13
CA MET A 225 -16.91 15.29 18.56
C MET A 225 -16.05 16.20 19.44
N LEU A 226 -14.80 16.45 19.02
CA LEU A 226 -13.87 17.30 19.75
C LEU A 226 -14.10 18.80 19.54
N ASN A 227 -14.44 19.21 18.32
CA ASN A 227 -14.44 20.62 17.93
C ASN A 227 -15.83 21.20 17.67
N ASN A 228 -16.79 20.39 17.24
CA ASN A 228 -18.16 20.82 16.91
C ASN A 228 -19.18 19.70 17.11
N PRO A 229 -19.50 19.32 18.36
CA PRO A 229 -20.26 18.12 18.69
C PRO A 229 -21.72 18.09 18.18
N GLY A 230 -22.24 19.20 17.66
CA GLY A 230 -23.58 19.26 17.05
C GLY A 230 -23.60 19.08 15.53
N GLN A 231 -22.47 18.93 14.89
CA GLN A 231 -22.38 18.76 13.43
C GLN A 231 -22.75 17.33 13.02
N ASP A 232 -23.67 17.18 12.06
CA ASP A 232 -24.15 15.89 11.55
C ASP A 232 -23.73 15.64 10.07
N TYR A 233 -22.81 16.44 9.54
CA TYR A 233 -22.35 16.38 8.16
C TYR A 233 -20.83 16.47 8.03
N LEU A 234 -20.34 16.00 6.88
CA LEU A 234 -18.96 16.11 6.42
C LEU A 234 -18.93 16.94 5.13
N TYR A 235 -17.77 17.49 4.81
CA TYR A 235 -17.53 18.14 3.53
C TYR A 235 -16.72 17.21 2.63
N VAL A 236 -16.98 17.27 1.32
CA VAL A 236 -16.14 16.61 0.32
C VAL A 236 -14.94 17.50 0.02
N SER A 237 -13.75 16.90 0.12
CA SER A 237 -12.49 17.52 -0.29
C SER A 237 -11.83 16.69 -1.37
N SER A 238 -11.21 17.33 -2.36
CA SER A 238 -10.49 16.66 -3.42
C SER A 238 -9.42 17.56 -4.02
N ASN A 239 -8.21 17.04 -4.15
CA ASN A 239 -7.14 17.68 -4.92
C ASN A 239 -7.11 17.21 -6.37
N SER A 240 -8.18 16.54 -6.84
CA SER A 240 -8.25 15.93 -8.16
C SER A 240 -8.52 16.95 -9.25
N CYS A 241 -7.92 16.74 -10.42
CA CYS A 241 -8.23 17.44 -11.66
C CYS A 241 -9.55 16.96 -12.30
N CYS A 242 -10.12 15.84 -11.81
CA CYS A 242 -11.34 15.25 -12.34
C CYS A 242 -12.53 16.20 -12.13
N GLU A 243 -13.26 16.48 -13.21
CA GLU A 243 -14.43 17.37 -13.19
C GLU A 243 -15.49 16.92 -12.17
N ILE A 244 -15.74 15.61 -12.09
CA ILE A 244 -16.69 15.01 -11.15
C ILE A 244 -16.31 15.33 -9.70
N CYS A 245 -15.06 15.12 -9.34
CA CYS A 245 -14.57 15.43 -7.98
C CYS A 245 -14.61 16.93 -7.71
N ARG A 246 -14.24 17.74 -8.70
CA ARG A 246 -14.26 19.21 -8.60
C ARG A 246 -15.68 19.76 -8.43
N SER A 247 -16.67 19.23 -9.16
CA SER A 247 -18.08 19.65 -9.05
C SER A 247 -18.71 19.29 -7.69
N ARG A 248 -18.08 18.38 -6.94
CA ARG A 248 -18.54 17.94 -5.63
C ARG A 248 -17.72 18.52 -4.47
N TYR A 249 -16.67 19.27 -4.77
CA TYR A 249 -15.83 19.94 -3.76
C TYR A 249 -16.66 20.88 -2.87
N GLY A 250 -16.43 20.85 -1.57
CA GLY A 250 -17.13 21.66 -0.58
C GLY A 250 -18.59 21.25 -0.30
N LYS A 251 -19.14 20.27 -1.04
CA LYS A 251 -20.51 19.80 -0.77
C LYS A 251 -20.60 19.10 0.57
N LYS A 252 -21.69 19.40 1.30
CA LYS A 252 -22.03 18.76 2.56
C LYS A 252 -22.71 17.42 2.32
N ILE A 253 -22.29 16.39 3.06
CA ILE A 253 -22.91 15.06 3.07
C ILE A 253 -23.19 14.70 4.51
N LYS A 254 -24.41 14.25 4.83
CA LYS A 254 -24.71 13.77 6.16
C LYS A 254 -23.80 12.60 6.53
N ILE A 255 -23.35 12.55 7.78
CA ILE A 255 -22.46 11.48 8.27
C ILE A 255 -23.06 10.10 7.98
N LYS A 256 -24.37 9.93 8.26
CA LYS A 256 -25.10 8.69 7.98
C LYS A 256 -25.04 8.29 6.49
N ASP A 257 -25.21 9.24 5.57
CA ASP A 257 -25.13 8.97 4.14
C ASP A 257 -23.69 8.63 3.70
N ALA A 258 -22.69 9.26 4.33
CA ALA A 258 -21.30 8.95 4.07
C ALA A 258 -20.94 7.52 4.50
N GLU A 259 -21.48 7.04 5.62
CA GLU A 259 -21.24 5.69 6.15
C GLU A 259 -22.01 4.59 5.40
N GLU A 260 -23.30 4.83 5.10
CA GLU A 260 -24.17 3.82 4.52
C GLU A 260 -24.01 3.70 2.99
N LYS A 261 -23.86 4.83 2.31
CA LYS A 261 -23.82 4.89 0.85
C LYS A 261 -22.42 4.97 0.27
N MET A 262 -21.46 5.37 1.11
CA MET A 262 -20.04 5.55 0.75
C MET A 262 -19.86 6.16 -0.66
N PRO A 263 -20.38 7.37 -0.93
CA PRO A 263 -20.26 7.94 -2.27
C PRO A 263 -18.81 8.29 -2.67
N VAL A 264 -17.90 8.41 -1.70
CA VAL A 264 -16.46 8.56 -1.91
C VAL A 264 -15.81 7.21 -1.56
N PRO A 265 -14.86 6.70 -2.36
CA PRO A 265 -14.38 7.22 -3.64
C PRO A 265 -15.48 7.18 -4.72
N PHE A 266 -15.59 8.25 -5.51
CA PHE A 266 -16.65 8.32 -6.53
C PHE A 266 -16.45 7.27 -7.61
N LYS A 267 -17.48 6.44 -7.86
CA LYS A 267 -17.45 5.36 -8.86
C LYS A 267 -17.30 5.88 -10.30
N ASP A 268 -17.79 7.08 -10.56
CA ASP A 268 -17.74 7.78 -11.84
C ASP A 268 -16.48 8.66 -11.99
N CYS A 269 -15.56 8.64 -11.01
CA CYS A 269 -14.29 9.36 -11.08
C CYS A 269 -13.44 8.86 -12.26
N GLN A 270 -12.96 9.82 -13.06
CA GLN A 270 -12.11 9.53 -14.23
C GLN A 270 -10.64 9.89 -14.01
N ASN A 271 -10.28 10.28 -12.78
CA ASN A 271 -8.90 10.62 -12.45
C ASN A 271 -8.01 9.38 -12.54
N LYS A 272 -6.81 9.57 -13.08
CA LYS A 272 -5.73 8.57 -13.10
C LYS A 272 -4.48 9.20 -12.50
N LEU A 273 -3.71 8.44 -11.75
CA LEU A 273 -2.42 8.91 -11.23
C LEU A 273 -1.44 9.13 -12.38
N HIS A 274 -1.43 8.20 -13.35
CA HIS A 274 -0.65 8.31 -14.58
C HIS A 274 -1.56 8.08 -15.81
N PRO A 275 -1.30 8.72 -16.94
CA PRO A 275 -2.15 8.61 -18.13
C PRO A 275 -2.37 7.18 -18.66
N LYS A 276 -1.42 6.28 -18.38
CA LYS A 276 -1.45 4.88 -18.83
C LYS A 276 -2.03 3.91 -17.80
N ASP A 277 -2.46 4.39 -16.63
CA ASP A 277 -3.01 3.52 -15.60
C ASP A 277 -4.26 2.79 -16.09
N LYS A 278 -4.36 1.52 -15.72
CA LYS A 278 -5.53 0.69 -16.03
C LYS A 278 -6.76 1.15 -15.25
N TYR A 279 -6.57 1.53 -13.99
CA TYR A 279 -7.65 1.87 -13.08
C TYR A 279 -7.75 3.38 -12.84
N ASN A 280 -8.96 3.83 -12.58
CA ASN A 280 -9.21 5.19 -12.10
C ASN A 280 -8.88 5.27 -10.60
N PHE A 281 -8.31 6.38 -10.19
CA PHE A 281 -7.87 6.60 -8.82
C PHE A 281 -8.53 7.87 -8.26
N CYS A 282 -9.55 7.69 -7.42
CA CYS A 282 -10.26 8.80 -6.81
C CYS A 282 -9.45 9.40 -5.65
N LEU A 283 -9.13 10.70 -5.75
CA LEU A 283 -8.44 11.45 -4.70
C LEU A 283 -9.39 12.20 -3.76
N ALA A 284 -10.70 12.01 -3.92
CA ALA A 284 -11.67 12.63 -3.02
C ALA A 284 -11.66 11.96 -1.65
N LYS A 285 -11.86 12.76 -0.61
CA LYS A 285 -11.99 12.35 0.79
C LYS A 285 -12.97 13.28 1.52
N TYR A 286 -13.26 12.95 2.76
CA TYR A 286 -14.05 13.83 3.63
C TYR A 286 -13.18 14.70 4.51
N THR A 287 -13.71 15.87 4.90
CA THR A 287 -13.18 16.73 5.95
C THR A 287 -14.28 17.10 6.94
N TRP A 288 -13.92 17.27 8.20
CA TRP A 288 -14.82 17.69 9.26
C TRP A 288 -15.08 19.21 9.26
N SER A 289 -14.14 19.99 8.71
CA SER A 289 -14.25 21.44 8.51
C SER A 289 -14.40 21.78 7.05
N GLU A 290 -14.93 22.96 6.76
CA GLU A 290 -15.05 23.45 5.39
C GLU A 290 -13.67 23.52 4.73
N PRO A 291 -13.50 22.90 3.55
CA PRO A 291 -12.23 22.96 2.84
C PRO A 291 -12.00 24.39 2.31
N PRO A 292 -10.75 24.84 2.19
CA PRO A 292 -10.43 26.14 1.66
C PRO A 292 -11.01 26.33 0.26
N ILE A 293 -11.41 27.55 -0.08
CA ILE A 293 -11.86 27.88 -1.45
C ILE A 293 -10.69 27.64 -2.41
N LEU A 294 -10.95 26.86 -3.47
CA LEU A 294 -9.96 26.53 -4.50
C LEU A 294 -9.69 27.70 -5.43
#